data_b886e85e399e9a155cb188dc07f6d7fb
#
_entry.id   b886e85e399e9a155cb188dc07f6d7fb
#
_cell.length_a   1.000
_cell.length_b   1.000
_cell.length_c   1.000
_cell.angle_alpha   90.00
_cell.angle_beta   90.00
_cell.angle_gamma   90.00
#
_symmetry.space_group_name_H-M   'P 1'
#
loop_
_entity.id
_entity.type
_entity.pdbx_description
1 polymer ?
#
loop_
_entity_poly.entity_id
_entity_poly.type
_entity_poly.pdbx_seq_one_letter_code
_entity_poly.pdbx_strand_id
1 'polypeptide(L)'
;MLFRSRHGSGGDIRWFDCEPCYILHVSNCWEEGDWVVMDGCRSTNPMPSATSDEGELSHMLAYMRLEANNYRWRFNLRTGEVREGDIDDLNTEFNKTNPLYAGVKSRYAYHQRIPLLEEGGHTLRFTGLVKYDNNTGSRQQWDYGDGVFGSEAVYAPKAGATRDNDEDDGYVITLVTDTREIGRAHV
;
A
#
# COMPACT_ATOMS: atom_id res chain seq x y z
N MET A 1 9.75 -16.20 -11.29
CA MET A 1 10.22 -15.51 -10.07
C MET A 1 10.74 -16.55 -9.09
N LEU A 2 11.95 -16.39 -8.58
CA LEU A 2 12.56 -17.38 -7.69
C LEU A 2 12.34 -16.95 -6.25
N PHE A 3 11.44 -17.60 -5.53
CA PHE A 3 11.36 -17.45 -4.08
C PHE A 3 12.24 -18.51 -3.41
N ARG A 4 13.18 -18.07 -2.62
CA ARG A 4 13.93 -18.95 -1.73
C ARG A 4 13.34 -18.82 -0.35
N SER A 5 12.61 -19.83 0.11
CA SER A 5 12.25 -19.92 1.52
C SER A 5 13.55 -20.11 2.33
N ARG A 6 13.60 -19.52 3.52
CA ARG A 6 14.76 -19.59 4.42
C ARG A 6 15.11 -21.03 4.80
N HIS A 7 14.16 -21.94 4.70
CA HIS A 7 14.24 -23.32 5.17
C HIS A 7 13.81 -24.39 4.14
N GLY A 8 13.38 -23.97 2.94
CA GLY A 8 12.90 -24.87 1.89
C GLY A 8 13.87 -25.01 0.73
N SER A 9 13.72 -26.08 -0.03
CA SER A 9 14.36 -26.26 -1.33
C SER A 9 13.60 -25.51 -2.42
N GLY A 10 14.26 -25.18 -3.54
CA GLY A 10 13.59 -24.57 -4.70
C GLY A 10 12.46 -25.42 -5.29
N GLY A 11 12.32 -26.70 -4.88
CA GLY A 11 11.24 -27.60 -5.28
C GLY A 11 9.93 -27.41 -4.52
N ASP A 12 9.93 -26.59 -3.45
CA ASP A 12 8.75 -26.33 -2.61
C ASP A 12 7.96 -25.10 -3.06
N ILE A 13 8.25 -24.56 -4.25
CA ILE A 13 7.52 -23.42 -4.82
C ILE A 13 6.12 -23.86 -5.20
N ARG A 14 5.12 -23.15 -4.72
CA ARG A 14 3.71 -23.31 -5.09
C ARG A 14 3.24 -22.12 -5.90
N TRP A 15 2.47 -22.40 -6.93
CA TRP A 15 1.87 -21.41 -7.80
C TRP A 15 0.37 -21.36 -7.56
N PHE A 16 -0.18 -20.16 -7.58
CA PHE A 16 -1.60 -19.89 -7.42
C PHE A 16 -2.04 -18.95 -8.53
N ASP A 17 -3.13 -19.31 -9.20
CA ASP A 17 -3.72 -18.46 -10.23
C ASP A 17 -4.63 -17.41 -9.58
N CYS A 18 -4.44 -16.14 -9.94
CA CYS A 18 -5.16 -14.98 -9.44
C CYS A 18 -5.62 -14.11 -10.61
N GLU A 19 -6.54 -13.20 -10.36
CA GLU A 19 -6.90 -12.17 -11.33
C GLU A 19 -5.66 -11.34 -11.72
N PRO A 20 -5.47 -11.05 -13.01
CA PRO A 20 -4.34 -10.26 -13.47
C PRO A 20 -4.27 -8.91 -12.76
N CYS A 21 -3.09 -8.58 -12.26
CA CYS A 21 -2.86 -7.32 -11.57
C CYS A 21 -1.38 -6.97 -11.54
N TYR A 22 -1.09 -5.76 -11.08
CA TYR A 22 0.24 -5.32 -10.71
C TYR A 22 0.27 -4.88 -9.24
N ILE A 23 1.37 -5.16 -8.56
CA ILE A 23 1.55 -4.78 -7.16
C ILE A 23 2.89 -4.07 -7.06
N LEU A 24 2.88 -2.80 -6.62
CA LEU A 24 4.09 -2.07 -6.27
C LEU A 24 4.54 -2.41 -4.86
N HIS A 25 3.61 -2.31 -3.90
CA HIS A 25 3.92 -2.54 -2.50
C HIS A 25 2.95 -3.54 -1.85
N VAL A 26 3.52 -4.45 -1.06
CA VAL A 26 2.80 -5.36 -0.17
C VAL A 26 2.81 -4.77 1.24
N SER A 27 1.66 -4.71 1.89
CA SER A 27 1.54 -4.22 3.26
C SER A 27 2.10 -5.22 4.25
N ASN A 28 1.62 -6.46 4.16
CA ASN A 28 2.02 -7.54 5.04
C ASN A 28 1.61 -8.89 4.43
N CYS A 29 2.22 -9.96 4.95
CA CYS A 29 1.85 -11.33 4.61
C CYS A 29 2.01 -12.21 5.84
N TRP A 30 1.02 -13.10 6.12
CA TRP A 30 1.03 -13.97 7.29
C TRP A 30 0.31 -15.29 7.05
N GLU A 31 0.51 -16.24 7.96
CA GLU A 31 -0.23 -17.51 7.96
C GLU A 31 -1.47 -17.44 8.87
N GLU A 32 -2.58 -18.03 8.43
CA GLU A 32 -3.83 -18.14 9.16
C GLU A 32 -4.44 -19.54 8.92
N GLY A 33 -4.05 -20.49 9.76
CA GLY A 33 -4.38 -21.91 9.57
C GLY A 33 -3.75 -22.47 8.29
N ASP A 34 -4.56 -23.04 7.39
CA ASP A 34 -4.09 -23.56 6.09
C ASP A 34 -3.87 -22.42 5.04
N TRP A 35 -4.08 -21.17 5.40
CA TRP A 35 -4.01 -20.05 4.49
C TRP A 35 -2.77 -19.19 4.68
N VAL A 36 -2.18 -18.78 3.57
CA VAL A 36 -1.31 -17.60 3.53
C VAL A 36 -2.16 -16.43 3.08
N VAL A 37 -2.14 -15.36 3.86
CA VAL A 37 -2.87 -14.13 3.59
C VAL A 37 -1.86 -13.04 3.23
N MET A 38 -2.16 -12.26 2.20
CA MET A 38 -1.34 -11.15 1.75
C MET A 38 -2.22 -9.93 1.54
N ASP A 39 -1.85 -8.81 2.12
CA ASP A 39 -2.45 -7.50 1.87
C ASP A 39 -1.46 -6.62 1.10
N GLY A 40 -1.97 -5.86 0.15
CA GLY A 40 -1.16 -4.98 -0.68
C GLY A 40 -2.01 -4.02 -1.49
N CYS A 41 -1.37 -3.15 -2.25
CA CYS A 41 -2.05 -2.25 -3.15
C CYS A 41 -2.10 -2.88 -4.55
N ARG A 42 -3.31 -3.20 -5.01
CA ARG A 42 -3.58 -3.81 -6.31
C ARG A 42 -3.85 -2.74 -7.36
N SER A 43 -3.06 -2.74 -8.42
CA SER A 43 -3.35 -1.96 -9.64
C SER A 43 -3.82 -2.90 -10.75
N THR A 44 -4.93 -2.57 -11.40
CA THR A 44 -5.44 -3.28 -12.58
C THR A 44 -4.87 -2.73 -13.88
N ASN A 45 -4.34 -1.50 -13.85
CA ASN A 45 -3.75 -0.84 -15.01
C ASN A 45 -2.33 -0.36 -14.72
N PRO A 46 -1.32 -1.26 -14.79
CA PRO A 46 0.07 -0.91 -14.52
C PRO A 46 0.71 -0.01 -15.59
N MET A 47 0.05 0.11 -16.75
CA MET A 47 0.54 0.88 -17.90
C MET A 47 -0.58 1.77 -18.46
N PRO A 48 -0.96 2.84 -17.73
CA PRO A 48 -1.98 3.75 -18.22
C PRO A 48 -1.55 4.41 -19.54
N SER A 49 -2.51 4.66 -20.41
CA SER A 49 -2.24 5.26 -21.71
C SER A 49 -1.80 6.71 -21.57
N ALA A 50 -0.80 7.09 -22.36
CA ALA A 50 -0.43 8.50 -22.52
C ALA A 50 -1.56 9.29 -23.17
N THR A 51 -1.71 10.56 -22.81
CA THR A 51 -2.62 11.49 -23.45
C THR A 51 -1.85 12.40 -24.41
N SER A 52 -2.47 12.74 -25.54
CA SER A 52 -1.80 13.47 -26.64
C SER A 52 -1.45 14.92 -26.28
N ASP A 53 -2.06 15.49 -25.26
CA ASP A 53 -1.88 16.86 -24.79
C ASP A 53 -0.68 17.05 -23.85
N GLU A 54 -0.07 15.95 -23.40
CA GLU A 54 1.07 15.97 -22.47
C GLU A 54 2.45 16.07 -23.17
N GLY A 55 2.48 16.14 -24.50
CA GLY A 55 3.71 16.32 -25.29
C GLY A 55 4.67 15.12 -25.23
N GLU A 56 5.97 15.39 -25.38
CA GLU A 56 7.02 14.35 -25.45
C GLU A 56 7.17 13.51 -24.17
N LEU A 57 6.75 14.05 -23.03
CA LEU A 57 6.82 13.36 -21.74
C LEU A 57 5.56 12.55 -21.41
N SER A 58 4.59 12.47 -22.34
CA SER A 58 3.28 11.84 -22.13
C SER A 58 3.36 10.42 -21.57
N HIS A 59 4.29 9.59 -22.07
CA HIS A 59 4.47 8.23 -21.56
C HIS A 59 4.99 8.22 -20.12
N MET A 60 5.94 9.10 -19.78
CA MET A 60 6.46 9.21 -18.42
C MET A 60 5.38 9.70 -17.45
N LEU A 61 4.60 10.70 -17.85
CA LEU A 61 3.49 11.22 -17.04
C LEU A 61 2.38 10.19 -16.85
N ALA A 62 2.13 9.34 -17.86
CA ALA A 62 1.16 8.24 -17.72
C ALA A 62 1.51 7.31 -16.56
N TYR A 63 2.79 6.96 -16.38
CA TYR A 63 3.22 6.12 -15.25
C TYR A 63 3.03 6.80 -13.88
N MET A 64 2.91 8.12 -13.84
CA MET A 64 2.63 8.85 -12.59
C MET A 64 1.14 8.81 -12.19
N ARG A 65 0.26 8.29 -13.06
CA ARG A 65 -1.18 8.13 -12.79
C ARG A 65 -1.43 6.78 -12.15
N LEU A 66 -0.99 6.65 -10.91
CA LEU A 66 -1.11 5.41 -10.17
C LEU A 66 -2.53 5.26 -9.62
N GLU A 67 -3.21 4.20 -10.05
CA GLU A 67 -4.50 3.78 -9.52
C GLU A 67 -4.36 2.41 -8.88
N ALA A 68 -4.56 2.33 -7.58
CA ALA A 68 -4.44 1.11 -6.82
C ALA A 68 -5.36 1.13 -5.59
N ASN A 69 -5.88 -0.03 -5.23
CA ASN A 69 -6.74 -0.19 -4.07
C ASN A 69 -6.08 -1.08 -3.03
N ASN A 70 -6.47 -0.88 -1.77
CA ASN A 70 -6.11 -1.83 -0.71
C ASN A 70 -6.83 -3.16 -0.95
N TYR A 71 -6.08 -4.24 -1.12
CA TYR A 71 -6.57 -5.53 -1.60
C TYR A 71 -5.99 -6.69 -0.80
N ARG A 72 -6.75 -7.77 -0.68
CA ARG A 72 -6.36 -9.00 0.04
C ARG A 72 -6.41 -10.21 -0.86
N TRP A 73 -5.32 -11.00 -0.82
CA TRP A 73 -5.22 -12.34 -1.39
C TRP A 73 -5.14 -13.35 -0.26
N ARG A 74 -5.78 -14.49 -0.45
CA ARG A 74 -5.70 -15.64 0.47
C ARG A 74 -5.44 -16.90 -0.36
N PHE A 75 -4.38 -17.60 -0.03
CA PHE A 75 -3.90 -18.80 -0.72
C PHE A 75 -3.98 -20.00 0.20
N ASN A 76 -4.81 -21.00 -0.12
CA ASN A 76 -4.91 -22.22 0.69
C ASN A 76 -3.79 -23.18 0.34
N LEU A 77 -2.88 -23.44 1.27
CA LEU A 77 -1.73 -24.30 1.08
C LEU A 77 -2.10 -25.78 0.94
N ARG A 78 -3.26 -26.20 1.42
CA ARG A 78 -3.70 -27.59 1.35
C ARG A 78 -4.53 -27.88 0.11
N THR A 79 -5.45 -26.99 -0.26
CA THR A 79 -6.41 -27.22 -1.34
C THR A 79 -6.02 -26.58 -2.66
N GLY A 80 -5.13 -25.57 -2.66
CA GLY A 80 -4.83 -24.72 -3.81
C GLY A 80 -5.89 -23.64 -4.07
N GLU A 81 -6.93 -23.54 -3.21
CA GLU A 81 -7.98 -22.53 -3.36
C GLU A 81 -7.40 -21.12 -3.19
N VAL A 82 -7.85 -20.19 -4.03
CA VAL A 82 -7.55 -18.75 -3.93
C VAL A 82 -8.84 -18.01 -3.62
N ARG A 83 -8.75 -17.06 -2.69
CA ARG A 83 -9.79 -16.06 -2.41
C ARG A 83 -9.14 -14.69 -2.45
N GLU A 84 -9.74 -13.79 -3.17
CA GLU A 84 -9.20 -12.44 -3.31
C GLU A 84 -10.30 -11.39 -3.42
N GLY A 85 -10.00 -10.15 -3.03
CA GLY A 85 -10.97 -9.05 -3.11
C GLY A 85 -10.44 -7.74 -2.52
N ASP A 86 -11.15 -6.66 -2.89
CA ASP A 86 -10.89 -5.34 -2.35
C ASP A 86 -11.18 -5.30 -0.84
N ILE A 87 -10.27 -4.68 -0.09
CA ILE A 87 -10.51 -4.26 1.29
C ILE A 87 -11.21 -2.89 1.27
N ASP A 88 -10.83 -2.04 0.31
CA ASP A 88 -11.35 -0.70 0.14
C ASP A 88 -11.22 -0.25 -1.33
N ASP A 89 -12.06 0.71 -1.74
CA ASP A 89 -12.11 1.27 -3.08
C ASP A 89 -11.34 2.60 -3.25
N LEU A 90 -10.78 3.12 -2.16
CA LEU A 90 -10.02 4.37 -2.19
C LEU A 90 -8.69 4.18 -2.91
N ASN A 91 -8.35 5.13 -3.81
CA ASN A 91 -7.04 5.11 -4.47
C ASN A 91 -5.94 5.41 -3.47
N THR A 92 -5.18 4.38 -3.13
CA THR A 92 -4.09 4.43 -2.14
C THR A 92 -2.93 3.56 -2.55
N GLU A 93 -1.72 3.99 -2.16
CA GLU A 93 -0.49 3.24 -2.35
C GLU A 93 0.54 3.58 -1.27
N PHE A 94 1.76 3.09 -1.39
CA PHE A 94 2.84 3.29 -0.42
C PHE A 94 2.44 2.86 1.00
N ASN A 95 1.84 1.68 1.07
CA ASN A 95 1.30 1.09 2.27
C ASN A 95 2.40 0.65 3.25
N LYS A 96 2.15 0.87 4.54
CA LYS A 96 3.02 0.49 5.66
C LYS A 96 2.20 -0.15 6.77
N THR A 97 2.85 -1.00 7.53
CA THR A 97 2.35 -1.55 8.79
C THR A 97 3.38 -1.33 9.90
N ASN A 98 3.00 -1.54 11.14
CA ASN A 98 3.97 -1.57 12.24
C ASN A 98 4.98 -2.70 11.98
N PRO A 99 6.29 -2.42 11.85
CA PRO A 99 7.30 -3.42 11.52
C PRO A 99 7.44 -4.55 12.54
N LEU A 100 6.97 -4.36 13.77
CA LEU A 100 6.91 -5.43 14.77
C LEU A 100 5.93 -6.54 14.35
N TYR A 101 4.99 -6.25 13.47
CA TYR A 101 3.99 -7.20 12.95
C TYR A 101 4.34 -7.74 11.57
N ALA A 102 5.53 -7.50 11.04
CA ALA A 102 5.96 -8.09 9.78
C ALA A 102 5.96 -9.63 9.85
N GLY A 103 5.23 -10.27 8.94
CA GLY A 103 5.09 -11.74 8.89
C GLY A 103 4.06 -12.33 9.86
N VAL A 104 3.34 -11.52 10.63
CA VAL A 104 2.20 -11.93 11.46
C VAL A 104 1.01 -11.02 11.20
N LYS A 105 -0.19 -11.47 11.52
CA LYS A 105 -1.41 -10.69 11.29
C LYS A 105 -1.30 -9.31 11.96
N SER A 106 -1.45 -8.26 11.15
CA SER A 106 -1.53 -6.88 11.61
C SER A 106 -2.97 -6.39 11.57
N ARG A 107 -3.34 -5.61 12.57
CA ARG A 107 -4.64 -4.93 12.62
C ARG A 107 -4.63 -3.66 11.78
N TYR A 108 -3.54 -2.89 11.82
CA TYR A 108 -3.48 -1.58 11.21
C TYR A 108 -2.57 -1.55 9.99
N ALA A 109 -3.01 -0.79 8.97
CA ALA A 109 -2.20 -0.42 7.82
C ALA A 109 -2.35 1.09 7.55
N TYR A 110 -1.28 1.71 7.05
CA TYR A 110 -1.20 3.15 6.77
C TYR A 110 -0.82 3.34 5.32
N HIS A 111 -1.62 4.05 4.56
CA HIS A 111 -1.44 4.26 3.12
C HIS A 111 -1.40 5.74 2.79
N GLN A 112 -0.69 6.11 1.74
CA GLN A 112 -0.81 7.42 1.14
C GLN A 112 -2.05 7.45 0.24
N ARG A 113 -2.86 8.50 0.37
CA ARG A 113 -3.97 8.77 -0.54
C ARG A 113 -3.43 9.44 -1.81
N ILE A 114 -3.86 8.93 -2.96
CA ILE A 114 -3.53 9.47 -4.28
C ILE A 114 -4.83 9.98 -4.90
N PRO A 115 -4.92 11.25 -5.33
CA PRO A 115 -6.11 11.75 -6.02
C PRO A 115 -6.25 11.07 -7.38
N LEU A 116 -7.48 10.76 -7.78
CA LEU A 116 -7.79 10.32 -9.14
C LEU A 116 -7.67 11.49 -10.12
N LEU A 117 -7.56 11.18 -11.42
CA LEU A 117 -7.52 12.19 -12.50
C LEU A 117 -8.70 13.17 -12.44
N GLU A 118 -9.89 12.66 -12.14
CA GLU A 118 -11.12 13.44 -11.99
C GLU A 118 -11.05 14.44 -10.81
N GLU A 119 -10.22 14.16 -9.82
CA GLU A 119 -9.92 15.05 -8.69
C GLU A 119 -8.74 16.01 -8.99
N GLY A 120 -8.27 16.07 -10.25
CA GLY A 120 -7.12 16.88 -10.65
C GLY A 120 -5.77 16.18 -10.46
N GLY A 121 -5.77 14.88 -10.27
CA GLY A 121 -4.57 14.06 -10.05
C GLY A 121 -3.85 13.69 -11.35
N HIS A 122 -3.16 14.64 -11.98
CA HIS A 122 -2.39 14.37 -13.21
C HIS A 122 -0.98 13.81 -12.97
N THR A 123 -0.52 13.81 -11.71
CA THR A 123 0.81 13.36 -11.33
C THR A 123 0.76 12.61 -10.02
N LEU A 124 1.77 11.78 -9.74
CA LEU A 124 1.91 11.12 -8.46
C LEU A 124 2.10 12.14 -7.35
N ARG A 125 1.05 12.37 -6.58
CA ARG A 125 1.01 13.28 -5.43
C ARG A 125 0.24 12.61 -4.31
N PHE A 126 0.74 12.72 -3.11
CA PHE A 126 0.04 12.21 -1.93
C PHE A 126 -0.68 13.36 -1.24
N THR A 127 -1.99 13.33 -1.25
CA THR A 127 -2.85 14.39 -0.71
C THR A 127 -3.29 14.14 0.71
N GLY A 128 -3.01 12.96 1.25
CA GLY A 128 -3.41 12.60 2.61
C GLY A 128 -2.90 11.24 3.01
N LEU A 129 -3.12 10.93 4.28
CA LEU A 129 -2.81 9.66 4.90
C LEU A 129 -4.10 8.93 5.24
N VAL A 130 -4.13 7.62 5.02
CA VAL A 130 -5.25 6.74 5.36
C VAL A 130 -4.76 5.67 6.34
N LYS A 131 -5.45 5.53 7.46
CA LYS A 131 -5.27 4.42 8.41
C LYS A 131 -6.43 3.45 8.24
N TYR A 132 -6.14 2.21 7.98
CA TYR A 132 -7.09 1.11 7.94
C TYR A 132 -7.07 0.31 9.24
N ASP A 133 -8.23 -0.08 9.74
CA ASP A 133 -8.41 -1.09 10.79
C ASP A 133 -8.94 -2.38 10.15
N ASN A 134 -8.07 -3.34 9.92
CA ASN A 134 -8.39 -4.61 9.27
C ASN A 134 -9.34 -5.51 10.09
N ASN A 135 -9.52 -5.23 11.38
CA ASN A 135 -10.44 -5.99 12.23
C ASN A 135 -11.88 -5.48 12.09
N THR A 136 -12.07 -4.18 11.93
CA THR A 136 -13.40 -3.56 11.84
C THR A 136 -13.81 -3.22 10.40
N GLY A 137 -12.84 -3.18 9.47
CA GLY A 137 -13.04 -2.70 8.10
C GLY A 137 -13.22 -1.18 8.03
N SER A 138 -12.96 -0.46 9.13
CA SER A 138 -13.08 0.99 9.14
C SER A 138 -11.79 1.67 8.67
N ARG A 139 -11.93 2.92 8.19
CA ARG A 139 -10.80 3.76 7.83
C ARG A 139 -10.89 5.14 8.47
N GLN A 140 -9.75 5.75 8.74
CA GLN A 140 -9.59 7.14 9.11
C GLN A 140 -8.72 7.83 8.07
N GLN A 141 -9.00 9.09 7.76
CA GLN A 141 -8.26 9.86 6.76
C GLN A 141 -7.81 11.19 7.34
N TRP A 142 -6.61 11.61 6.95
CA TRP A 142 -6.07 12.95 7.17
C TRP A 142 -5.72 13.54 5.82
N ASP A 143 -6.28 14.69 5.54
CA ASP A 143 -5.94 15.50 4.38
C ASP A 143 -4.79 16.44 4.75
N TYR A 144 -3.80 16.56 3.87
CA TYR A 144 -2.67 17.47 4.11
C TYR A 144 -3.03 18.94 3.84
N GLY A 145 -4.15 19.18 3.17
CA GLY A 145 -4.64 20.50 2.78
C GLY A 145 -4.21 20.93 1.38
N ASP A 146 -4.83 22.01 0.92
CA ASP A 146 -4.62 22.53 -0.43
C ASP A 146 -3.18 22.95 -0.67
N GLY A 147 -2.61 22.44 -1.74
CA GLY A 147 -1.22 22.73 -2.14
C GLY A 147 -0.17 22.04 -1.29
N VAL A 148 -0.57 21.17 -0.35
CA VAL A 148 0.35 20.41 0.49
C VAL A 148 0.36 18.94 0.05
N PHE A 149 1.54 18.39 -0.17
CA PHE A 149 1.73 17.02 -0.63
C PHE A 149 2.71 16.28 0.27
N GLY A 150 2.37 15.05 0.64
CA GLY A 150 3.21 14.17 1.42
C GLY A 150 4.27 13.45 0.57
N SER A 151 5.26 12.90 1.26
CA SER A 151 6.16 11.88 0.74
C SER A 151 5.69 10.48 1.18
N GLU A 152 6.48 9.45 0.89
CA GLU A 152 6.28 8.14 1.49
C GLU A 152 6.28 8.25 3.03
N ALA A 153 5.31 7.59 3.69
CA ALA A 153 5.25 7.54 5.14
C ALA A 153 5.96 6.31 5.69
N VAL A 154 6.47 6.41 6.91
CA VAL A 154 7.01 5.28 7.66
C VAL A 154 6.33 5.18 9.01
N TYR A 155 6.19 3.96 9.52
CA TYR A 155 5.72 3.73 10.88
C TYR A 155 6.92 3.52 11.82
N ALA A 156 6.98 4.28 12.89
CA ALA A 156 7.96 4.14 13.96
C ALA A 156 7.26 3.69 15.25
N PRO A 157 7.47 2.43 15.71
CA PRO A 157 6.96 2.01 16.99
C PRO A 157 7.53 2.88 18.12
N LYS A 158 6.76 3.09 19.16
CA LYS A 158 7.27 3.76 20.37
C LYS A 158 8.48 3.02 20.95
N ALA A 159 9.42 3.77 21.51
CA ALA A 159 10.62 3.17 22.08
C ALA A 159 10.27 2.12 23.17
N GLY A 160 10.80 0.93 23.02
CA GLY A 160 10.52 -0.21 23.90
C GLY A 160 9.19 -0.93 23.62
N ALA A 161 8.47 -0.56 22.58
CA ALA A 161 7.25 -1.26 22.18
C ALA A 161 7.54 -2.71 21.79
N THR A 162 6.62 -3.60 22.18
CA THR A 162 6.61 -5.03 21.82
C THR A 162 5.23 -5.38 21.26
N ARG A 163 5.01 -6.61 20.82
CA ARG A 163 3.68 -7.05 20.36
C ARG A 163 2.64 -7.17 21.49
N ASP A 164 3.05 -7.08 22.75
CA ASP A 164 2.14 -7.08 23.90
C ASP A 164 1.52 -5.68 24.16
N ASN A 165 2.07 -4.65 23.50
CA ASN A 165 1.51 -3.30 23.51
C ASN A 165 0.42 -3.14 22.46
N ASP A 166 -0.28 -2.00 22.49
CA ASP A 166 -1.19 -1.64 21.40
C ASP A 166 -0.38 -1.51 20.10
N GLU A 167 -0.83 -2.18 19.03
CA GLU A 167 -0.18 -2.17 17.73
C GLU A 167 -0.01 -0.74 17.19
N ASP A 168 -0.91 0.16 17.57
CA ASP A 168 -0.97 1.56 17.14
C ASP A 168 -0.16 2.50 18.05
N ASP A 169 0.52 1.99 19.08
CA ASP A 169 1.35 2.82 19.96
C ASP A 169 2.69 3.18 19.29
N GLY A 170 2.64 4.22 18.47
CA GLY A 170 3.77 4.66 17.66
C GLY A 170 3.46 5.94 16.88
N TYR A 171 4.26 6.18 15.86
CA TYR A 171 4.20 7.38 15.04
C TYR A 171 4.18 7.01 13.55
N VAL A 172 3.36 7.70 12.78
CA VAL A 172 3.45 7.71 11.32
C VAL A 172 4.11 9.02 10.92
N ILE A 173 5.24 8.93 10.21
CA ILE A 173 6.07 10.08 9.86
C ILE A 173 6.10 10.20 8.34
N THR A 174 5.77 11.37 7.82
CA THR A 174 5.91 11.74 6.42
C THR A 174 6.47 13.15 6.31
N LEU A 175 7.27 13.41 5.28
CA LEU A 175 7.67 14.76 4.94
C LEU A 175 6.60 15.37 4.03
N VAL A 176 6.28 16.63 4.24
CA VAL A 176 5.33 17.35 3.40
C VAL A 176 5.99 18.51 2.68
N THR A 177 5.53 18.78 1.46
CA THR A 177 5.90 19.95 0.66
C THR A 177 4.68 20.85 0.54
N ASP A 178 4.79 22.08 1.01
CA ASP A 178 3.80 23.13 0.77
C ASP A 178 4.23 23.94 -0.47
N THR A 179 3.43 23.87 -1.53
CA THR A 179 3.75 24.60 -2.78
C THR A 179 3.64 26.11 -2.65
N ARG A 180 3.03 26.63 -1.57
CA ARG A 180 2.97 28.06 -1.26
C ARG A 180 4.24 28.54 -0.57
N GLU A 181 5.03 27.63 -0.01
CA GLU A 181 6.26 27.92 0.72
C GLU A 181 7.45 27.13 0.13
N ILE A 182 7.72 27.33 -1.17
CA ILE A 182 8.81 26.63 -1.87
C ILE A 182 10.15 26.86 -1.14
N GLY A 183 10.78 25.76 -0.73
CA GLY A 183 12.10 25.78 -0.07
C GLY A 183 12.07 25.56 1.45
N ARG A 184 10.91 25.30 2.06
CA ARG A 184 10.82 24.89 3.46
C ARG A 184 10.33 23.44 3.56
N ALA A 185 11.11 22.58 4.20
CA ALA A 185 10.66 21.28 4.65
C ALA A 185 10.08 21.43 6.07
N HIS A 186 8.85 20.97 6.27
CA HIS A 186 8.24 20.85 7.59
C HIS A 186 8.34 19.38 8.04
N VAL A 187 8.79 19.17 9.25
CA VAL A 187 8.91 17.86 9.89
C VAL A 187 7.82 17.75 10.95
#